data_7e9d7706619be6c979edd009c872c8c2
#
_entry.id   7e9d7706619be6c979edd009c872c8c2
#
_cell.length_a   1.000
_cell.length_b   1.000
_cell.length_c   1.000
_cell.angle_alpha   90.00
_cell.angle_beta   90.00
_cell.angle_gamma   90.00
#
_symmetry.space_group_name_H-M   'P 1'
#
loop_
_entity.id
_entity.type
_entity.pdbx_description
1 polymer ?
#
loop_
_entity_poly.entity_id
_entity_poly.type
_entity_poly.pdbx_seq_one_letter_code
_entity_poly.pdbx_strand_id
1 'polypeptide(L)'
;MCGAQTFEAPFGIGPKRALETVLAIADRMGFRTGQVGNCVGWAEYGPDETQAPTYFGILGHLDVVDVEDDWHYPPFELTQVDNMLYGRGVLDNKGPLLSTLFALYLIKTQKITFKQRV
;
A
#
# COMPACT_ATOMS: atom_id res chain seq x y z
N MET A 1 -2.15 8.27 -15.82
CA MET A 1 -1.59 9.65 -15.78
C MET A 1 -1.49 10.09 -14.33
N CYS A 2 -0.29 10.44 -13.87
CA CYS A 2 -0.07 10.88 -12.48
C CYS A 2 -0.73 12.23 -12.14
N GLY A 3 -1.13 13.01 -13.14
CA GLY A 3 -1.65 14.38 -12.97
C GLY A 3 -0.57 15.41 -12.66
N ALA A 4 -0.97 16.69 -12.54
CA ALA A 4 -0.03 17.77 -12.20
C ALA A 4 0.53 17.60 -10.78
N GLN A 5 1.80 17.86 -10.62
CA GLN A 5 2.47 17.89 -9.31
C GLN A 5 2.10 19.17 -8.56
N THR A 6 1.75 19.01 -7.30
CA THR A 6 1.45 20.11 -6.38
C THR A 6 2.10 19.84 -5.02
N PHE A 7 2.12 20.85 -4.14
CA PHE A 7 2.60 20.62 -2.76
C PHE A 7 1.81 19.53 -2.03
N GLU A 8 0.50 19.44 -2.29
CA GLU A 8 -0.36 18.42 -1.68
C GLU A 8 -0.31 17.06 -2.41
N ALA A 9 0.17 17.00 -3.62
CA ALA A 9 0.31 15.79 -4.43
C ALA A 9 1.65 15.84 -5.21
N PRO A 10 2.78 15.65 -4.52
CA PRO A 10 4.11 15.84 -5.09
C PRO A 10 4.42 14.91 -6.28
N PHE A 11 3.77 13.77 -6.34
CA PHE A 11 3.86 12.82 -7.45
C PHE A 11 2.57 12.71 -8.28
N GLY A 12 1.66 13.70 -8.11
CA GLY A 12 0.37 13.74 -8.77
C GLY A 12 -0.76 13.10 -7.97
N ILE A 13 -1.99 13.34 -8.42
CA ILE A 13 -3.21 12.95 -7.70
C ILE A 13 -3.42 11.42 -7.66
N GLY A 14 -2.94 10.68 -8.66
CA GLY A 14 -3.06 9.22 -8.73
C GLY A 14 -2.35 8.53 -7.56
N PRO A 15 -1.02 8.72 -7.40
CA PRO A 15 -0.26 8.19 -6.27
C PRO A 15 -0.80 8.65 -4.91
N LYS A 16 -1.21 9.91 -4.77
CA LYS A 16 -1.82 10.43 -3.54
C LYS A 16 -3.08 9.63 -3.17
N ARG A 17 -4.02 9.48 -4.10
CA ARG A 17 -5.26 8.71 -3.87
C ARG A 17 -4.98 7.24 -3.53
N ALA A 18 -3.99 6.64 -4.18
CA ALA A 18 -3.59 5.27 -3.88
C ALA A 18 -3.08 5.15 -2.44
N LEU A 19 -2.21 6.07 -2.00
CA LEU A 19 -1.71 6.13 -0.63
C LEU A 19 -2.84 6.31 0.39
N GLU A 20 -3.70 7.31 0.20
CA GLU A 20 -4.85 7.57 1.07
C GLU A 20 -5.78 6.37 1.17
N THR A 21 -6.04 5.69 0.06
CA THR A 21 -6.87 4.49 0.02
C THR A 21 -6.27 3.34 0.83
N VAL A 22 -4.98 3.07 0.67
CA VAL A 22 -4.31 1.99 1.41
C VAL A 22 -4.22 2.32 2.91
N LEU A 23 -3.93 3.56 3.27
CA LEU A 23 -3.92 3.99 4.67
C LEU A 23 -5.31 3.87 5.30
N ALA A 24 -6.38 4.25 4.60
CA ALA A 24 -7.74 4.08 5.08
C ALA A 24 -8.14 2.59 5.25
N ILE A 25 -7.63 1.70 4.40
CA ILE A 25 -7.80 0.24 4.55
C ILE A 25 -7.05 -0.23 5.81
N ALA A 26 -5.80 0.15 5.97
CA ALA A 26 -4.98 -0.22 7.11
C ALA A 26 -5.56 0.28 8.45
N ASP A 27 -6.08 1.50 8.48
CA ASP A 27 -6.76 2.07 9.64
C ASP A 27 -8.02 1.25 10.01
N ARG A 28 -8.86 0.90 9.03
CA ARG A 28 -10.02 0.01 9.25
C ARG A 28 -9.63 -1.39 9.72
N MET A 29 -8.45 -1.87 9.36
CA MET A 29 -7.87 -3.11 9.89
C MET A 29 -7.33 -2.95 11.31
N GLY A 30 -7.36 -1.72 11.86
CA GLY A 30 -6.93 -1.37 13.21
C GLY A 30 -5.42 -1.35 13.39
N PHE A 31 -4.66 -1.00 12.34
CA PHE A 31 -3.24 -0.68 12.45
C PHE A 31 -3.04 0.76 12.92
N ARG A 32 -1.90 1.02 13.55
CA ARG A 32 -1.42 2.40 13.70
C ARG A 32 -0.94 2.87 12.34
N THR A 33 -1.47 3.99 11.86
CA THR A 33 -1.13 4.51 10.54
C THR A 33 -0.61 5.94 10.63
N GLY A 34 0.17 6.33 9.66
CA GLY A 34 0.61 7.70 9.52
C GLY A 34 1.18 7.96 8.14
N GLN A 35 1.48 9.23 7.86
CA GLN A 35 2.08 9.64 6.60
C GLN A 35 2.99 10.86 6.77
N VAL A 36 3.91 11.05 5.85
CA VAL A 36 4.79 12.21 5.76
C VAL A 36 4.92 12.67 4.31
N GLY A 37 4.95 13.99 4.13
CA GLY A 37 5.16 14.62 2.81
C GLY A 37 4.11 14.29 1.75
N ASN A 38 2.94 13.79 2.14
CA ASN A 38 1.87 13.34 1.23
C ASN A 38 2.33 12.28 0.19
N CYS A 39 3.40 11.57 0.46
CA CYS A 39 3.99 10.60 -0.47
C CYS A 39 4.49 9.31 0.19
N VAL A 40 4.75 9.32 1.49
CA VAL A 40 5.14 8.14 2.25
C VAL A 40 4.11 7.89 3.33
N GLY A 41 3.63 6.66 3.45
CA GLY A 41 2.75 6.24 4.53
C GLY A 41 3.23 4.94 5.16
N TRP A 42 2.77 4.68 6.37
CA TRP A 42 3.04 3.43 7.07
C TRP A 42 1.81 2.88 7.78
N ALA A 43 1.78 1.59 7.93
CA ALA A 43 0.87 0.86 8.81
C ALA A 43 1.70 0.00 9.74
N GLU A 44 1.44 0.05 11.02
CA GLU A 44 2.29 -0.57 12.04
C GLU A 44 1.47 -1.46 12.98
N TYR A 45 2.05 -2.61 13.34
CA TYR A 45 1.55 -3.56 14.31
C TYR A 45 2.65 -3.98 15.30
N GLY A 46 2.26 -4.37 16.50
CA GLY A 46 3.16 -4.80 17.57
C GLY A 46 3.19 -3.81 18.74
N PRO A 47 4.20 -3.90 19.63
CA PRO A 47 4.36 -3.00 20.76
C PRO A 47 4.50 -1.54 20.30
N ASP A 48 4.37 -0.60 21.23
CA ASP A 48 4.59 0.82 20.93
C ASP A 48 6.08 1.18 20.89
N GLU A 49 6.40 2.41 20.49
CA GLU A 49 7.77 2.89 20.35
C GLU A 49 8.54 2.90 21.67
N THR A 50 7.86 3.10 22.80
CA THR A 50 8.50 3.11 24.13
C THR A 50 8.90 1.72 24.57
N GLN A 51 8.16 0.69 24.14
CA GLN A 51 8.42 -0.72 24.46
C GLN A 51 9.39 -1.35 23.45
N ALA A 52 9.36 -0.94 22.20
CA ALA A 52 10.22 -1.44 21.14
C ALA A 52 10.70 -0.29 20.23
N PRO A 53 11.88 0.28 20.52
CA PRO A 53 12.42 1.40 19.74
C PRO A 53 12.85 1.01 18.31
N THR A 54 13.01 -0.30 18.07
CA THR A 54 13.36 -0.83 16.75
C THR A 54 12.15 -1.42 16.04
N TYR A 55 12.18 -1.45 14.71
CA TYR A 55 11.13 -2.04 13.89
C TYR A 55 11.71 -2.86 12.75
N PHE A 56 10.91 -3.78 12.24
CA PHE A 56 11.14 -4.49 11.00
C PHE A 56 10.28 -3.83 9.91
N GLY A 57 10.91 -3.19 8.94
CA GLY A 57 10.21 -2.50 7.86
C GLY A 57 10.09 -3.35 6.60
N ILE A 58 8.90 -3.36 6.01
CA ILE A 58 8.64 -3.88 4.68
C ILE A 58 8.27 -2.70 3.79
N LEU A 59 9.02 -2.49 2.73
CA LEU A 59 8.86 -1.36 1.83
C LEU A 59 8.27 -1.80 0.50
N GLY A 60 7.29 -1.05 0.02
CA GLY A 60 6.72 -1.19 -1.32
C GLY A 60 6.28 0.17 -1.86
N HIS A 61 5.75 0.21 -3.09
CA HIS A 61 5.29 1.44 -3.71
C HIS A 61 3.89 1.29 -4.32
N LEU A 62 3.20 2.41 -4.46
CA LEU A 62 1.81 2.50 -4.92
C LEU A 62 1.67 3.26 -6.25
N ASP A 63 2.71 3.98 -6.64
CA ASP A 63 2.80 4.57 -7.97
C ASP A 63 2.98 3.49 -9.03
N VAL A 64 2.72 3.86 -10.26
CA VAL A 64 2.84 2.99 -11.42
C VAL A 64 3.38 3.80 -12.59
N VAL A 65 4.15 3.12 -13.46
CA VAL A 65 4.61 3.70 -14.72
C VAL A 65 3.45 3.83 -15.70
N ASP A 66 3.61 4.69 -16.68
CA ASP A 66 2.66 4.86 -17.78
C ASP A 66 2.48 3.56 -18.58
N VAL A 67 1.46 3.51 -19.40
CA VAL A 67 1.13 2.37 -20.24
C VAL A 67 1.35 2.72 -21.70
N GLU A 68 1.76 1.73 -22.47
CA GLU A 68 1.82 1.75 -23.92
C GLU A 68 0.53 1.17 -24.52
N ASP A 69 0.33 1.27 -25.81
CA ASP A 69 -0.99 1.01 -26.47
C ASP A 69 -1.40 -0.47 -26.57
N ASP A 70 -0.57 -1.43 -26.14
CA ASP A 70 -0.77 -2.88 -26.39
C ASP A 70 -1.50 -3.65 -25.27
N TRP A 71 -2.36 -2.98 -24.51
CA TRP A 71 -3.09 -3.66 -23.42
C TRP A 71 -4.38 -4.33 -23.91
N HIS A 72 -4.52 -5.62 -23.60
CA HIS A 72 -5.75 -6.38 -23.91
C HIS A 72 -6.94 -6.00 -23.02
N TYR A 73 -6.69 -5.52 -21.81
CA TYR A 73 -7.69 -5.07 -20.85
C TYR A 73 -7.39 -3.65 -20.41
N PRO A 74 -8.38 -2.89 -19.91
CA PRO A 74 -8.15 -1.53 -19.42
C PRO A 74 -7.02 -1.51 -18.36
N PRO A 75 -5.90 -0.83 -18.61
CA PRO A 75 -4.72 -0.94 -17.73
C PRO A 75 -4.92 -0.35 -16.34
N PHE A 76 -5.77 0.65 -16.18
CA PHE A 76 -6.03 1.33 -14.91
C PHE A 76 -7.31 0.86 -14.20
N GLU A 77 -7.88 -0.25 -14.65
CA GLU A 77 -8.99 -0.96 -14.02
C GLU A 77 -8.55 -2.38 -13.68
N LEU A 78 -9.08 -2.91 -12.58
CA LEU A 78 -8.80 -4.30 -12.22
C LEU A 78 -9.73 -5.21 -13.03
N THR A 79 -9.17 -6.00 -13.93
CA THR A 79 -9.90 -7.02 -14.66
C THR A 79 -9.54 -8.40 -14.13
N GLN A 80 -10.55 -9.19 -13.77
CA GLN A 80 -10.38 -10.60 -13.42
C GLN A 80 -10.93 -11.50 -14.51
N VAL A 81 -10.08 -12.38 -15.02
CA VAL A 81 -10.45 -13.44 -15.96
C VAL A 81 -9.95 -14.76 -15.40
N ASP A 82 -10.88 -15.67 -15.18
CA ASP A 82 -10.60 -16.92 -14.47
C ASP A 82 -9.93 -16.67 -13.10
N ASN A 83 -8.73 -17.19 -12.89
CA ASN A 83 -7.94 -16.98 -11.68
C ASN A 83 -6.81 -15.94 -11.86
N MET A 84 -6.85 -15.15 -12.92
CA MET A 84 -5.85 -14.14 -13.23
C MET A 84 -6.40 -12.74 -13.02
N LEU A 85 -5.55 -11.86 -12.48
CA LEU A 85 -5.83 -10.43 -12.31
C LEU A 85 -4.97 -9.63 -13.28
N TYR A 86 -5.61 -8.75 -14.05
CA TYR A 86 -4.97 -7.88 -15.03
C TYR A 86 -5.15 -6.42 -14.64
N GLY A 87 -4.09 -5.65 -14.73
CA GLY A 87 -4.10 -4.21 -14.47
C GLY A 87 -2.69 -3.68 -14.16
N ARG A 88 -2.46 -2.43 -14.47
CA ARG A 88 -1.19 -1.77 -14.17
C ARG A 88 -1.01 -1.65 -12.65
N GLY A 89 0.08 -2.20 -12.11
CA GLY A 89 0.37 -2.24 -10.67
C GLY A 89 -0.08 -3.51 -9.96
N VAL A 90 -0.78 -4.44 -10.63
CA VAL A 90 -1.17 -5.72 -10.02
C VAL A 90 0.07 -6.52 -9.61
N LEU A 91 1.08 -6.62 -10.46
CA LEU A 91 2.33 -7.31 -10.17
C LEU A 91 3.35 -6.37 -9.50
N ASP A 92 3.45 -5.14 -9.98
CA ASP A 92 4.46 -4.15 -9.57
C ASP A 92 3.81 -2.80 -9.25
N ASN A 93 3.55 -2.45 -7.98
CA ASN A 93 3.88 -3.24 -6.79
C ASN A 93 2.67 -3.31 -5.83
N LYS A 94 1.48 -2.86 -6.25
CA LYS A 94 0.28 -2.80 -5.41
C LYS A 94 -0.16 -4.19 -4.92
N GLY A 95 -0.08 -5.21 -5.76
CA GLY A 95 -0.44 -6.58 -5.38
C GLY A 95 0.46 -7.11 -4.26
N PRO A 96 1.78 -7.15 -4.42
CA PRO A 96 2.71 -7.56 -3.35
C PRO A 96 2.56 -6.74 -2.07
N LEU A 97 2.42 -5.41 -2.18
CA LEU A 97 2.24 -4.54 -1.00
C LEU A 97 0.95 -4.86 -0.25
N LEU A 98 -0.17 -5.00 -0.96
CA LEU A 98 -1.45 -5.36 -0.34
C LEU A 98 -1.41 -6.77 0.24
N SER A 99 -0.76 -7.72 -0.42
CA SER A 99 -0.57 -9.08 0.12
C SER A 99 0.19 -9.05 1.44
N THR A 100 1.21 -8.20 1.55
CA THR A 100 1.97 -7.99 2.79
C THR A 100 1.09 -7.39 3.89
N LEU A 101 0.29 -6.37 3.57
CA LEU A 101 -0.65 -5.76 4.52
C LEU A 101 -1.68 -6.79 5.02
N PHE A 102 -2.21 -7.62 4.13
CA PHE A 102 -3.14 -8.69 4.50
C PHE A 102 -2.48 -9.78 5.33
N ALA A 103 -1.23 -10.16 5.04
CA ALA A 103 -0.48 -11.10 5.87
C ALA A 103 -0.32 -10.55 7.30
N LEU A 104 0.04 -9.28 7.45
CA LEU A 104 0.13 -8.62 8.75
C LEU A 104 -1.23 -8.57 9.47
N TYR A 105 -2.31 -8.34 8.72
CA TYR A 105 -3.67 -8.37 9.25
C TYR A 105 -4.07 -9.77 9.77
N LEU A 106 -3.73 -10.84 9.05
CA LEU A 106 -3.96 -12.21 9.50
C LEU A 106 -3.19 -12.51 10.80
N ILE A 107 -1.93 -12.11 10.89
CA ILE A 107 -1.11 -12.24 12.11
C ILE A 107 -1.79 -11.52 13.28
N LYS A 108 -2.25 -10.30 13.07
CA LYS A 108 -2.98 -9.51 14.08
C LYS A 108 -4.28 -10.20 14.51
N THR A 109 -5.09 -10.71 13.58
CA THR A 109 -6.36 -11.39 13.89
C THR A 109 -6.16 -12.70 14.64
N GLN A 110 -5.05 -13.39 14.41
CA GLN A 110 -4.62 -14.58 15.16
C GLN A 110 -4.01 -14.23 16.53
N LYS A 111 -3.94 -12.93 16.89
CA LYS A 111 -3.36 -12.44 18.15
C LYS A 111 -1.91 -12.86 18.34
N ILE A 112 -1.17 -13.05 17.26
CA ILE A 112 0.26 -13.32 17.31
C ILE A 112 0.96 -12.02 17.69
N THR A 113 1.78 -12.06 18.74
CA THR A 113 2.51 -10.91 19.24
C THR A 113 3.95 -10.91 18.77
N PHE A 114 4.46 -9.74 18.49
CA PHE A 114 5.86 -9.53 18.16
C PHE A 114 6.60 -8.86 19.32
N LYS A 115 7.92 -9.09 19.38
CA LYS A 115 8.81 -8.37 20.29
C LYS A 115 9.24 -7.01 19.74
N GLN A 116 9.09 -6.82 18.44
CA GLN A 116 9.42 -5.60 17.70
C GLN A 116 8.17 -5.06 17.00
N ARG A 117 8.21 -3.80 16.63
CA ARG A 117 7.24 -3.21 15.71
C ARG A 117 7.45 -3.76 14.28
N VAL A 118 6.39 -3.97 13.54
CA VAL A 118 6.40 -4.37 12.13
C VAL A 118 5.53 -3.41 11.35
#